data_91dc04b6e7db631c19082cc17c024db3
#
_entry.id   91dc04b6e7db631c19082cc17c024db3
#
_cell.length_a   1.000
_cell.length_b   1.000
_cell.length_c   1.000
_cell.angle_alpha   90.00
_cell.angle_beta   90.00
_cell.angle_gamma   90.00
#
_symmetry.space_group_name_H-M   'P 1'
#
loop_
_entity.id
_entity.type
_entity.pdbx_description
1 polymer ?
#
loop_
_entity_poly.entity_id
_entity_poly.type
_entity_poly.pdbx_seq_one_letter_code
_entity_poly.pdbx_strand_id
1 'polypeptide(L)'
;SVITNGIIPVIRSVAKKRHLPVVDLYVLLKPYPDYYTDGIHPNEQGAALIAGELYRTLTGNEAPAIVTDQPFPGKKSQWEGFDRYDFICNARRAIVVAPRKVAEGRPWIWRPAFFGAFPSVDKALLEKGFHVAYYDLTHLYGSPRAQRLGTDFYEVMRRYYRLSPKVTLEGFSRGGLFAFNWAANNPDKVACIYVDAPVCDMLYFSENWERDFWKGFLAEWGLTEENAKDFKGNPIDNLAP
;
A
#
# COMPACT_ATOMS: atom_id res chain seq x y z
N SER A 1 -7.55 17.53 13.90
CA SER A 1 -7.44 18.92 13.41
C SER A 1 -8.83 19.50 13.17
N VAL A 2 -8.92 20.84 13.08
CA VAL A 2 -10.18 21.54 12.71
C VAL A 2 -10.69 21.05 11.35
N ILE A 3 -9.79 20.76 10.41
CA ILE A 3 -10.16 20.27 9.09
C ILE A 3 -10.81 18.89 9.17
N THR A 4 -10.15 17.92 9.77
CA THR A 4 -10.61 16.52 9.78
C THR A 4 -11.81 16.26 10.70
N ASN A 5 -11.88 16.97 11.83
CA ASN A 5 -12.91 16.73 12.84
C ASN A 5 -14.05 17.77 12.80
N GLY A 6 -13.86 18.88 12.11
CA GLY A 6 -14.84 19.96 12.00
C GLY A 6 -15.36 20.14 10.57
N ILE A 7 -14.50 20.59 9.65
CA ILE A 7 -14.93 21.02 8.31
C ILE A 7 -15.38 19.84 7.42
N ILE A 8 -14.58 18.79 7.30
CA ILE A 8 -14.89 17.65 6.43
C ILE A 8 -16.22 16.98 6.79
N PRO A 9 -16.54 16.68 8.07
CA PRO A 9 -17.83 16.12 8.46
C PRO A 9 -19.02 17.00 8.07
N VAL A 10 -18.89 18.32 8.20
CA VAL A 10 -19.95 19.27 7.80
C VAL A 10 -20.17 19.23 6.28
N ILE A 11 -19.09 19.29 5.49
CA ILE A 11 -19.19 19.18 4.02
C ILE A 11 -19.89 17.89 3.62
N ARG A 12 -19.50 16.75 4.19
CA ARG A 12 -20.12 15.44 3.90
C ARG A 12 -21.60 15.41 4.27
N SER A 13 -21.96 16.02 5.42
CA SER A 13 -23.37 16.11 5.86
C SER A 13 -24.22 16.93 4.90
N VAL A 14 -23.72 18.09 4.47
CA VAL A 14 -24.43 18.97 3.51
C VAL A 14 -24.55 18.27 2.16
N ALA A 15 -23.47 17.67 1.66
CA ALA A 15 -23.47 16.96 0.40
C ALA A 15 -24.49 15.81 0.40
N LYS A 16 -24.53 15.01 1.47
CA LYS A 16 -25.52 13.95 1.65
C LYS A 16 -26.96 14.47 1.61
N LYS A 17 -27.24 15.57 2.32
CA LYS A 17 -28.58 16.19 2.32
C LYS A 17 -29.00 16.73 0.94
N ARG A 18 -28.05 17.12 0.13
CA ARG A 18 -28.26 17.72 -1.19
C ARG A 18 -28.08 16.74 -2.35
N HIS A 19 -27.75 15.46 -2.06
CA HIS A 19 -27.43 14.43 -3.05
C HIS A 19 -26.31 14.84 -4.01
N LEU A 20 -25.27 15.55 -3.47
CA LEU A 20 -24.12 15.99 -4.24
C LEU A 20 -22.95 15.03 -4.07
N PRO A 21 -22.19 14.76 -5.13
CA PRO A 21 -20.93 14.04 -5.01
C PRO A 21 -19.91 14.88 -4.23
N VAL A 22 -19.00 14.21 -3.51
CA VAL A 22 -17.90 14.86 -2.78
C VAL A 22 -16.59 14.29 -3.26
N VAL A 23 -15.69 15.15 -3.72
CA VAL A 23 -14.29 14.81 -3.96
C VAL A 23 -13.49 15.26 -2.73
N ASP A 24 -13.00 14.27 -1.97
CA ASP A 24 -12.23 14.52 -0.75
C ASP A 24 -10.74 14.70 -1.11
N LEU A 25 -10.37 15.92 -1.47
CA LEU A 25 -9.00 16.26 -1.84
C LEU A 25 -8.00 16.07 -0.70
N TYR A 26 -8.45 16.17 0.56
CA TYR A 26 -7.59 15.91 1.71
C TYR A 26 -7.16 14.44 1.76
N VAL A 27 -8.10 13.53 1.58
CA VAL A 27 -7.81 12.08 1.51
C VAL A 27 -7.02 11.76 0.26
N LEU A 28 -7.39 12.33 -0.88
CA LEU A 28 -6.74 12.11 -2.17
C LEU A 28 -5.25 12.45 -2.15
N LEU A 29 -4.90 13.61 -1.62
CA LEU A 29 -3.54 14.17 -1.71
C LEU A 29 -2.68 13.91 -0.46
N LYS A 30 -3.29 13.49 0.65
CA LYS A 30 -2.58 13.15 1.88
C LYS A 30 -1.40 12.18 1.69
N PRO A 31 -1.46 11.16 0.81
CA PRO A 31 -0.34 10.27 0.54
C PRO A 31 0.86 10.92 -0.14
N TYR A 32 0.70 12.14 -0.69
CA TYR A 32 1.65 12.79 -1.60
C TYR A 32 2.11 14.15 -1.11
N PRO A 33 2.86 14.24 0.01
CA PRO A 33 3.36 15.53 0.50
C PRO A 33 4.26 16.25 -0.52
N ASP A 34 4.97 15.49 -1.35
CA ASP A 34 5.87 16.04 -2.39
C ASP A 34 5.12 16.65 -3.58
N TYR A 35 3.78 16.48 -3.64
CA TYR A 35 2.95 17.14 -4.65
C TYR A 35 2.57 18.58 -4.29
N TYR A 36 3.08 19.08 -3.16
CA TYR A 36 2.97 20.46 -2.72
C TYR A 36 4.35 21.09 -2.62
N THR A 37 4.73 21.89 -3.60
CA THR A 37 6.06 22.54 -3.63
C THR A 37 6.23 23.62 -2.58
N ASP A 38 5.16 24.28 -2.19
CA ASP A 38 5.12 25.34 -1.16
C ASP A 38 4.33 24.94 0.09
N GLY A 39 3.94 23.68 0.18
CA GLY A 39 3.13 23.14 1.28
C GLY A 39 1.63 23.47 1.20
N ILE A 40 1.19 24.21 0.18
CA ILE A 40 -0.21 24.67 0.02
C ILE A 40 -0.77 24.34 -1.37
N HIS A 41 -0.03 24.65 -2.41
CA HIS A 41 -0.50 24.51 -3.79
C HIS A 41 0.00 23.21 -4.42
N PRO A 42 -0.91 22.39 -5.00
CA PRO A 42 -0.49 21.18 -5.70
C PRO A 42 0.35 21.56 -6.94
N ASN A 43 1.44 20.83 -7.13
CA ASN A 43 2.23 20.88 -8.35
C ASN A 43 1.47 20.19 -9.50
N GLU A 44 2.10 20.09 -10.68
CA GLU A 44 1.50 19.47 -11.86
C GLU A 44 0.98 18.05 -11.60
N GLN A 45 1.73 17.24 -10.84
CA GLN A 45 1.34 15.88 -10.48
C GLN A 45 0.12 15.87 -9.54
N GLY A 46 0.10 16.74 -8.54
CA GLY A 46 -1.05 16.90 -7.65
C GLY A 46 -2.29 17.41 -8.38
N ALA A 47 -2.11 18.39 -9.28
CA ALA A 47 -3.19 18.91 -10.13
C ALA A 47 -3.77 17.83 -11.07
N ALA A 48 -2.91 16.98 -11.63
CA ALA A 48 -3.31 15.87 -12.47
C ALA A 48 -4.12 14.81 -11.72
N LEU A 49 -3.75 14.50 -10.47
CA LEU A 49 -4.56 13.61 -9.60
C LEU A 49 -5.94 14.21 -9.31
N ILE A 50 -6.00 15.50 -8.98
CA ILE A 50 -7.27 16.21 -8.74
C ILE A 50 -8.16 16.14 -9.98
N ALA A 51 -7.60 16.45 -11.15
CA ALA A 51 -8.33 16.41 -12.41
C ALA A 51 -8.88 15.00 -12.73
N GLY A 52 -8.07 13.97 -12.49
CA GLY A 52 -8.49 12.58 -12.66
C GLY A 52 -9.65 12.17 -11.76
N GLU A 53 -9.61 12.56 -10.48
CA GLU A 53 -10.67 12.26 -9.53
C GLU A 53 -11.96 13.05 -9.83
N LEU A 54 -11.85 14.31 -10.24
CA LEU A 54 -12.98 15.11 -10.70
C LEU A 54 -13.63 14.49 -11.94
N TYR A 55 -12.82 14.11 -12.94
CA TYR A 55 -13.33 13.46 -14.14
C TYR A 55 -14.11 12.20 -13.80
N ARG A 56 -13.56 11.30 -12.97
CA ARG A 56 -14.21 10.07 -12.55
C ARG A 56 -15.50 10.36 -11.79
N THR A 57 -15.50 11.32 -10.87
CA THR A 57 -16.69 11.69 -10.07
C THR A 57 -17.81 12.26 -10.93
N LEU A 58 -17.47 13.03 -11.95
CA LEU A 58 -18.46 13.70 -12.81
C LEU A 58 -19.00 12.81 -13.93
N THR A 59 -18.18 11.89 -14.44
CA THR A 59 -18.55 11.09 -15.62
C THR A 59 -18.87 9.63 -15.32
N GLY A 60 -18.48 9.15 -14.14
CA GLY A 60 -18.54 7.72 -13.78
C GLY A 60 -17.49 6.86 -14.52
N ASN A 61 -16.68 7.45 -15.39
CA ASN A 61 -15.66 6.76 -16.18
C ASN A 61 -14.28 6.90 -15.55
N GLU A 62 -13.38 5.96 -15.84
CA GLU A 62 -11.97 6.10 -15.48
C GLU A 62 -11.35 7.27 -16.26
N ALA A 63 -10.59 8.12 -15.57
CA ALA A 63 -9.88 9.22 -16.21
C ALA A 63 -8.87 8.69 -17.24
N PRO A 64 -8.63 9.39 -18.36
CA PRO A 64 -7.51 9.10 -19.24
C PRO A 64 -6.20 9.02 -18.45
N ALA A 65 -5.23 8.25 -18.94
CA ALA A 65 -3.93 8.17 -18.28
C ALA A 65 -3.33 9.56 -18.13
N ILE A 66 -2.90 9.89 -16.91
CA ILE A 66 -2.11 11.08 -16.70
C ILE A 66 -0.76 10.83 -17.39
N VAL A 67 -0.50 11.57 -18.47
CA VAL A 67 0.82 11.56 -19.10
C VAL A 67 1.69 12.48 -18.27
N THR A 68 2.39 11.93 -17.31
CA THR A 68 3.49 12.61 -16.62
C THR A 68 4.78 12.23 -17.32
N ASP A 69 5.80 13.06 -17.25
CA ASP A 69 7.14 12.74 -17.76
C ASP A 69 7.73 11.48 -17.08
N GLN A 70 7.16 11.08 -15.96
CA GLN A 70 7.51 9.89 -15.23
C GLN A 70 6.28 9.01 -14.96
N PRO A 71 6.38 7.67 -15.14
CA PRO A 71 5.26 6.75 -14.93
C PRO A 71 4.86 6.59 -13.45
N PHE A 72 5.74 7.00 -12.50
CA PHE A 72 5.51 6.98 -11.05
C PHE A 72 6.10 8.24 -10.40
N PRO A 73 5.59 8.66 -9.22
CA PRO A 73 6.05 9.85 -8.53
C PRO A 73 7.41 9.68 -7.87
N GLY A 74 7.95 10.79 -7.37
CA GLY A 74 9.12 10.83 -6.53
C GLY A 74 10.44 10.78 -7.26
N LYS A 75 11.48 10.35 -6.56
CA LYS A 75 12.84 10.36 -7.07
C LYS A 75 13.12 9.17 -7.97
N LYS A 76 13.39 9.43 -9.25
CA LYS A 76 13.85 8.40 -10.17
C LYS A 76 15.32 8.04 -9.92
N SER A 77 15.62 6.75 -9.93
CA SER A 77 16.96 6.15 -9.85
C SER A 77 16.99 4.83 -10.61
N GLN A 78 18.05 4.05 -10.45
CA GLN A 78 18.16 2.70 -11.02
C GLN A 78 18.27 1.66 -9.91
N TRP A 79 17.67 0.50 -10.13
CA TRP A 79 17.82 -0.69 -9.32
C TRP A 79 17.95 -1.92 -10.22
N GLU A 80 19.09 -2.63 -10.14
CA GLU A 80 19.37 -3.82 -10.94
C GLU A 80 19.18 -3.60 -12.48
N GLY A 81 19.43 -2.37 -12.96
CA GLY A 81 19.26 -1.98 -14.35
C GLY A 81 17.82 -1.68 -14.79
N PHE A 82 16.91 -1.51 -13.85
CA PHE A 82 15.53 -1.07 -14.07
C PHE A 82 15.26 0.29 -13.45
N ASP A 83 14.32 1.04 -14.01
CA ASP A 83 13.89 2.32 -13.48
C ASP A 83 13.21 2.13 -12.11
N ARG A 84 13.69 2.81 -11.11
CA ARG A 84 13.17 2.80 -9.75
C ARG A 84 12.70 4.18 -9.36
N TYR A 85 11.55 4.24 -8.68
CA TYR A 85 10.90 5.44 -8.18
C TYR A 85 10.70 5.32 -6.68
N ASP A 86 11.34 6.21 -5.90
CA ASP A 86 11.18 6.29 -4.45
C ASP A 86 10.28 7.47 -4.10
N PHE A 87 9.22 7.23 -3.34
CA PHE A 87 8.27 8.26 -2.93
C PHE A 87 7.69 7.98 -1.54
N ILE A 88 6.95 8.94 -1.01
CA ILE A 88 6.25 8.80 0.25
C ILE A 88 4.76 8.63 -0.02
N CYS A 89 4.16 7.60 0.57
CA CYS A 89 2.73 7.34 0.55
C CYS A 89 2.24 7.21 2.00
N ASN A 90 1.26 8.02 2.41
CA ASN A 90 0.77 8.04 3.81
C ASN A 90 1.89 8.12 4.86
N ALA A 91 2.84 9.04 4.66
CA ALA A 91 4.04 9.23 5.51
C ALA A 91 4.95 8.00 5.64
N ARG A 92 4.88 7.06 4.70
CA ARG A 92 5.72 5.86 4.66
C ARG A 92 6.42 5.73 3.31
N ARG A 93 7.59 5.12 3.36
CA ARG A 93 8.39 4.87 2.16
C ARG A 93 7.67 3.89 1.24
N ALA A 94 7.56 4.28 -0.03
CA ALA A 94 7.12 3.44 -1.12
C ALA A 94 8.17 3.43 -2.23
N ILE A 95 8.27 2.31 -2.93
CA ILE A 95 9.15 2.15 -4.08
C ILE A 95 8.35 1.43 -5.17
N VAL A 96 8.51 1.87 -6.41
CA VAL A 96 8.11 1.09 -7.56
C VAL A 96 9.32 0.91 -8.47
N VAL A 97 9.58 -0.31 -8.89
CA VAL A 97 10.52 -0.63 -9.95
C VAL A 97 9.72 -0.99 -11.18
N ALA A 98 9.95 -0.26 -12.27
CA ALA A 98 9.24 -0.45 -13.52
C ALA A 98 10.03 -1.38 -14.48
N PRO A 99 9.37 -2.32 -15.17
CA PRO A 99 10.00 -3.14 -16.17
C PRO A 99 10.38 -2.29 -17.40
N ARG A 100 11.39 -2.71 -18.16
CA ARG A 100 11.76 -2.04 -19.44
C ARG A 100 10.62 -2.09 -20.46
N LYS A 101 9.88 -3.19 -20.49
CA LYS A 101 8.68 -3.36 -21.32
C LYS A 101 7.56 -3.90 -20.44
N VAL A 102 6.51 -3.11 -20.29
CA VAL A 102 5.35 -3.48 -19.46
C VAL A 102 4.56 -4.59 -20.14
N ALA A 103 4.24 -5.67 -19.42
CA ALA A 103 3.36 -6.73 -19.89
C ALA A 103 1.90 -6.24 -19.96
N GLU A 104 1.09 -6.88 -20.80
CA GLU A 104 -0.33 -6.61 -20.92
C GLU A 104 -1.02 -6.75 -19.56
N GLY A 105 -1.99 -5.84 -19.27
CA GLY A 105 -2.68 -5.81 -17.99
C GLY A 105 -1.88 -5.20 -16.85
N ARG A 106 -0.62 -4.76 -17.08
CA ARG A 106 0.25 -4.09 -16.09
C ARG A 106 0.38 -4.88 -14.78
N PRO A 107 0.77 -6.15 -14.82
CA PRO A 107 0.89 -7.01 -13.64
C PRO A 107 1.94 -6.47 -12.67
N TRP A 108 1.76 -6.80 -11.39
CA TRP A 108 2.67 -6.35 -10.36
C TRP A 108 2.76 -7.32 -9.19
N ILE A 109 3.93 -7.31 -8.54
CA ILE A 109 4.19 -7.98 -7.27
C ILE A 109 4.43 -6.93 -6.19
N TRP A 110 3.90 -7.16 -5.01
CA TRP A 110 3.98 -6.23 -3.90
C TRP A 110 4.66 -6.84 -2.68
N ARG A 111 5.78 -6.24 -2.29
CA ARG A 111 6.56 -6.56 -1.10
C ARG A 111 6.19 -5.62 0.05
N PRO A 112 5.63 -6.09 1.16
CA PRO A 112 5.34 -5.28 2.35
C PRO A 112 6.57 -5.08 3.26
N ALA A 113 7.67 -5.79 3.01
CA ALA A 113 8.88 -5.78 3.81
C ALA A 113 10.13 -6.13 2.99
N PHE A 114 11.30 -5.79 3.51
CA PHE A 114 12.62 -6.25 3.04
C PHE A 114 12.91 -5.97 1.55
N PHE A 115 12.68 -4.75 1.08
CA PHE A 115 13.01 -4.40 -0.30
C PHE A 115 14.48 -4.73 -0.64
N GLY A 116 14.67 -5.45 -1.74
CA GLY A 116 15.99 -5.83 -2.26
C GLY A 116 16.63 -7.05 -1.58
N ALA A 117 16.01 -7.63 -0.56
CA ALA A 117 16.48 -8.90 -0.01
C ALA A 117 16.09 -10.06 -0.94
N PHE A 118 17.07 -10.91 -1.30
CA PHE A 118 16.86 -12.07 -2.18
C PHE A 118 16.09 -11.73 -3.48
N PRO A 119 16.59 -10.80 -4.33
CA PRO A 119 15.82 -10.15 -5.38
C PRO A 119 15.64 -11.00 -6.65
N SER A 120 15.96 -12.27 -6.63
CA SER A 120 15.98 -13.12 -7.84
C SER A 120 14.61 -13.25 -8.49
N VAL A 121 13.56 -13.37 -7.68
CA VAL A 121 12.16 -13.44 -8.16
C VAL A 121 11.73 -12.08 -8.72
N ASP A 122 12.01 -10.99 -8.01
CA ASP A 122 11.71 -9.62 -8.46
C ASP A 122 12.32 -9.35 -9.84
N LYS A 123 13.61 -9.66 -10.01
CA LYS A 123 14.34 -9.46 -11.26
C LYS A 123 13.73 -10.27 -12.39
N ALA A 124 13.45 -11.55 -12.15
CA ALA A 124 12.83 -12.41 -13.13
C ALA A 124 11.44 -11.94 -13.57
N LEU A 125 10.66 -11.36 -12.64
CA LEU A 125 9.36 -10.77 -12.94
C LEU A 125 9.47 -9.44 -13.70
N LEU A 126 10.44 -8.58 -13.36
CA LEU A 126 10.73 -7.36 -14.10
C LEU A 126 11.10 -7.65 -15.56
N GLU A 127 11.92 -8.67 -15.82
CA GLU A 127 12.24 -9.13 -17.18
C GLU A 127 11.00 -9.63 -17.95
N LYS A 128 9.99 -10.13 -17.24
CA LYS A 128 8.70 -10.57 -17.81
C LYS A 128 7.67 -9.43 -17.91
N GLY A 129 8.04 -8.22 -17.56
CA GLY A 129 7.17 -7.05 -17.70
C GLY A 129 6.27 -6.75 -16.50
N PHE A 130 6.51 -7.38 -15.35
CA PHE A 130 5.84 -7.06 -14.08
C PHE A 130 6.48 -5.83 -13.44
N HIS A 131 5.67 -5.04 -12.74
CA HIS A 131 6.18 -4.03 -11.81
C HIS A 131 6.48 -4.69 -10.47
N VAL A 132 7.53 -4.22 -9.78
CA VAL A 132 7.80 -4.58 -8.39
C VAL A 132 7.49 -3.37 -7.52
N ALA A 133 6.53 -3.51 -6.62
CA ALA A 133 6.15 -2.48 -5.68
C ALA A 133 6.56 -2.86 -4.26
N TYR A 134 7.04 -1.89 -3.49
CA TYR A 134 7.32 -2.00 -2.07
C TYR A 134 6.60 -0.91 -1.32
N TYR A 135 6.01 -1.28 -0.20
CA TYR A 135 5.45 -0.33 0.75
C TYR A 135 5.84 -0.75 2.16
N ASP A 136 6.53 0.11 2.89
CA ASP A 136 7.12 -0.25 4.17
C ASP A 136 6.07 -0.46 5.27
N LEU A 137 5.71 -1.71 5.47
CA LEU A 137 4.82 -2.18 6.52
C LEU A 137 5.55 -3.08 7.54
N THR A 138 6.89 -3.12 7.47
CA THR A 138 7.75 -4.07 8.18
C THR A 138 7.50 -4.13 9.69
N HIS A 139 7.33 -2.96 10.32
CA HIS A 139 7.15 -2.84 11.77
C HIS A 139 5.68 -2.67 12.19
N LEU A 140 4.75 -3.05 11.33
CA LEU A 140 3.30 -3.04 11.63
C LEU A 140 2.73 -4.45 11.82
N TYR A 141 3.54 -5.48 11.76
CA TYR A 141 3.22 -6.87 12.13
C TYR A 141 1.83 -7.35 11.65
N GLY A 142 1.43 -6.99 10.44
CA GLY A 142 0.13 -7.37 9.87
C GLY A 142 -1.10 -6.80 10.60
N SER A 143 -0.92 -5.78 11.46
CA SER A 143 -1.97 -5.17 12.29
C SER A 143 -3.13 -4.59 11.47
N PRO A 144 -4.28 -4.29 12.10
CA PRO A 144 -5.37 -3.56 11.44
C PRO A 144 -4.93 -2.23 10.83
N ARG A 145 -3.92 -1.57 11.40
CA ARG A 145 -3.30 -0.37 10.84
C ARG A 145 -2.52 -0.69 9.57
N ALA A 146 -1.73 -1.78 9.56
CA ALA A 146 -1.05 -2.26 8.37
C ALA A 146 -2.04 -2.56 7.24
N GLN A 147 -3.16 -3.23 7.56
CA GLN A 147 -4.22 -3.58 6.62
C GLN A 147 -4.82 -2.33 5.95
N ARG A 148 -5.15 -1.29 6.74
CA ARG A 148 -5.69 -0.02 6.20
C ARG A 148 -4.69 0.69 5.31
N LEU A 149 -3.45 0.87 5.79
CA LEU A 149 -2.38 1.52 5.01
C LEU A 149 -2.07 0.76 3.72
N GLY A 150 -2.07 -0.58 3.78
CA GLY A 150 -1.89 -1.41 2.61
C GLY A 150 -3.03 -1.26 1.61
N THR A 151 -4.27 -1.20 2.08
CA THR A 151 -5.43 -0.97 1.20
C THR A 151 -5.34 0.41 0.55
N ASP A 152 -4.96 1.45 1.28
CA ASP A 152 -4.74 2.79 0.70
C ASP A 152 -3.66 2.75 -0.39
N PHE A 153 -2.53 2.08 -0.13
CA PHE A 153 -1.47 1.92 -1.13
C PHE A 153 -1.93 1.14 -2.36
N TYR A 154 -2.64 0.03 -2.17
CA TYR A 154 -3.23 -0.73 -3.28
C TYR A 154 -4.14 0.15 -4.14
N GLU A 155 -5.04 0.93 -3.54
CA GLU A 155 -5.93 1.82 -4.28
C GLU A 155 -5.16 2.88 -5.06
N VAL A 156 -4.07 3.40 -4.48
CA VAL A 156 -3.16 4.33 -5.18
C VAL A 156 -2.56 3.67 -6.42
N MET A 157 -2.00 2.46 -6.30
CA MET A 157 -1.40 1.73 -7.42
C MET A 157 -2.43 1.42 -8.51
N ARG A 158 -3.66 1.09 -8.10
CA ARG A 158 -4.76 0.77 -9.01
C ARG A 158 -5.29 1.99 -9.74
N ARG A 159 -5.69 3.01 -8.98
CA ARG A 159 -6.45 4.15 -9.55
C ARG A 159 -5.56 5.09 -10.33
N TYR A 160 -4.38 5.40 -9.82
CA TYR A 160 -3.51 6.41 -10.41
C TYR A 160 -2.47 5.83 -11.35
N TYR A 161 -1.94 4.65 -11.04
CA TYR A 161 -0.90 4.03 -11.85
C TYR A 161 -1.39 2.85 -12.69
N ARG A 162 -2.69 2.52 -12.60
CA ARG A 162 -3.36 1.51 -13.42
C ARG A 162 -2.67 0.15 -13.43
N LEU A 163 -2.08 -0.22 -12.32
CA LEU A 163 -1.56 -1.57 -12.18
C LEU A 163 -2.71 -2.58 -12.13
N SER A 164 -2.46 -3.84 -12.39
CA SER A 164 -3.47 -4.91 -12.42
C SER A 164 -4.41 -4.88 -11.21
N PRO A 165 -5.73 -5.12 -11.35
CA PRO A 165 -6.65 -5.21 -10.22
C PRO A 165 -6.33 -6.39 -9.30
N LYS A 166 -5.61 -7.38 -9.78
CA LYS A 166 -5.14 -8.50 -8.97
C LYS A 166 -3.64 -8.41 -8.80
N VAL A 167 -3.21 -8.30 -7.54
CA VAL A 167 -1.80 -8.20 -7.16
C VAL A 167 -1.25 -9.57 -6.76
N THR A 168 0.02 -9.82 -7.07
CA THR A 168 0.79 -10.88 -6.43
C THR A 168 1.40 -10.33 -5.15
N LEU A 169 1.11 -10.95 -4.00
CA LEU A 169 1.71 -10.57 -2.73
C LEU A 169 2.99 -11.37 -2.49
N GLU A 170 4.04 -10.70 -2.02
CA GLU A 170 5.29 -11.36 -1.64
C GLU A 170 5.51 -11.26 -0.13
N GLY A 171 5.36 -12.40 0.57
CA GLY A 171 5.46 -12.49 2.01
C GLY A 171 6.78 -13.11 2.47
N PHE A 172 7.91 -12.39 2.34
CA PHE A 172 9.17 -12.83 2.90
C PHE A 172 9.23 -12.59 4.40
N SER A 173 9.57 -13.62 5.20
CA SER A 173 9.72 -13.56 6.66
C SER A 173 8.50 -12.89 7.32
N ARG A 174 8.68 -11.83 8.13
CA ARG A 174 7.56 -11.07 8.75
C ARG A 174 6.63 -10.37 7.75
N GLY A 175 7.03 -10.23 6.49
CA GLY A 175 6.13 -9.79 5.43
C GLY A 175 4.94 -10.73 5.20
N GLY A 176 5.07 -12.00 5.60
CA GLY A 176 3.99 -12.99 5.60
C GLY A 176 2.80 -12.57 6.46
N LEU A 177 3.03 -11.94 7.62
CA LEU A 177 1.96 -11.44 8.50
C LEU A 177 1.00 -10.51 7.76
N PHE A 178 1.55 -9.57 7.00
CA PHE A 178 0.74 -8.67 6.19
C PHE A 178 0.11 -9.39 4.99
N ALA A 179 0.91 -10.15 4.24
CA ALA A 179 0.47 -10.75 2.98
C ALA A 179 -0.74 -11.68 3.18
N PHE A 180 -0.68 -12.57 4.16
CA PHE A 180 -1.77 -13.49 4.45
C PHE A 180 -3.00 -12.79 5.02
N ASN A 181 -2.82 -11.90 6.00
CA ASN A 181 -3.94 -11.20 6.63
C ASN A 181 -4.64 -10.26 5.63
N TRP A 182 -3.86 -9.59 4.75
CA TRP A 182 -4.45 -8.73 3.72
C TRP A 182 -5.18 -9.55 2.66
N ALA A 183 -4.63 -10.67 2.23
CA ALA A 183 -5.27 -11.57 1.28
C ALA A 183 -6.58 -12.15 1.83
N ALA A 184 -6.61 -12.56 3.08
CA ALA A 184 -7.83 -13.06 3.75
C ALA A 184 -8.97 -12.02 3.73
N ASN A 185 -8.62 -10.75 3.92
CA ASN A 185 -9.57 -9.64 3.92
C ASN A 185 -9.89 -9.08 2.52
N ASN A 186 -9.11 -9.43 1.48
CA ASN A 186 -9.25 -8.89 0.12
C ASN A 186 -9.03 -9.98 -0.95
N PRO A 187 -9.71 -11.14 -0.89
CA PRO A 187 -9.44 -12.26 -1.78
C PRO A 187 -9.69 -11.95 -3.26
N ASP A 188 -10.61 -11.04 -3.54
CA ASP A 188 -10.93 -10.55 -4.89
C ASP A 188 -9.80 -9.73 -5.53
N LYS A 189 -8.91 -9.14 -4.72
CA LYS A 189 -7.78 -8.30 -5.16
C LYS A 189 -6.47 -9.07 -5.32
N VAL A 190 -6.41 -10.34 -4.96
CA VAL A 190 -5.20 -11.14 -4.97
C VAL A 190 -5.18 -12.10 -6.16
N ALA A 191 -4.07 -12.08 -6.93
CA ALA A 191 -3.80 -13.04 -7.99
C ALA A 191 -3.18 -14.32 -7.43
N CYS A 192 -2.14 -14.16 -6.61
CA CYS A 192 -1.48 -15.23 -5.88
C CYS A 192 -0.66 -14.66 -4.71
N ILE A 193 -0.22 -15.55 -3.83
CA ILE A 193 0.69 -15.22 -2.74
C ILE A 193 1.96 -16.06 -2.95
N TYR A 194 3.10 -15.39 -3.07
CA TYR A 194 4.41 -15.99 -3.01
C TYR A 194 5.01 -15.73 -1.63
N VAL A 195 5.44 -16.75 -0.94
CA VAL A 195 6.01 -16.63 0.41
C VAL A 195 7.33 -17.39 0.53
N ASP A 196 8.24 -16.83 1.31
CA ASP A 196 9.51 -17.46 1.66
C ASP A 196 9.74 -17.29 3.16
N ALA A 197 9.82 -18.43 3.86
CA ALA A 197 9.93 -18.51 5.32
C ALA A 197 8.98 -17.53 6.07
N PRO A 198 7.67 -17.50 5.74
CA PRO A 198 6.76 -16.49 6.27
C PRO A 198 6.52 -16.68 7.77
N VAL A 199 6.41 -15.57 8.50
CA VAL A 199 5.89 -15.61 9.86
C VAL A 199 4.36 -15.78 9.78
N CYS A 200 3.87 -16.88 10.32
CA CYS A 200 2.45 -17.22 10.36
C CYS A 200 1.86 -17.23 11.76
N ASP A 201 2.72 -17.28 12.78
CA ASP A 201 2.34 -17.26 14.18
C ASP A 201 3.34 -16.42 15.00
N MET A 202 2.84 -15.33 15.59
CA MET A 202 3.65 -14.46 16.43
C MET A 202 3.94 -15.05 17.81
N LEU A 203 3.08 -15.94 18.29
CA LEU A 203 3.26 -16.55 19.62
C LEU A 203 4.52 -17.42 19.69
N TYR A 204 4.94 -17.99 18.54
CA TYR A 204 6.21 -18.71 18.46
C TYR A 204 7.42 -17.87 18.90
N PHE A 205 7.35 -16.54 18.74
CA PHE A 205 8.45 -15.63 19.06
C PHE A 205 8.42 -15.11 20.50
N SER A 206 7.36 -15.38 21.27
CA SER A 206 7.22 -14.93 22.66
C SER A 206 8.33 -15.47 23.60
N GLU A 207 8.80 -16.67 23.33
CA GLU A 207 9.80 -17.35 24.16
C GLU A 207 11.20 -17.43 23.54
N ASN A 208 11.31 -17.28 22.21
CA ASN A 208 12.48 -17.73 21.46
C ASN A 208 13.26 -16.66 20.70
N TRP A 209 12.81 -15.39 20.67
CA TRP A 209 13.45 -14.40 19.79
C TRP A 209 13.58 -12.99 20.37
N GLU A 210 14.21 -12.13 19.55
CA GLU A 210 14.59 -10.76 19.89
C GLU A 210 13.48 -10.05 20.66
N ARG A 211 13.79 -9.72 21.88
CA ARG A 211 12.87 -9.05 22.80
C ARG A 211 12.25 -7.79 22.22
N ASP A 212 12.97 -7.10 21.35
CA ASP A 212 12.48 -5.88 20.70
C ASP A 212 11.46 -6.17 19.58
N PHE A 213 11.59 -7.30 18.90
CA PHE A 213 10.60 -7.74 17.91
C PHE A 213 9.25 -8.05 18.57
N TRP A 214 9.30 -8.83 19.66
CA TRP A 214 8.11 -9.17 20.45
C TRP A 214 7.46 -7.92 21.07
N LYS A 215 8.23 -7.04 21.69
CA LYS A 215 7.74 -5.77 22.23
C LYS A 215 7.11 -4.87 21.16
N GLY A 216 7.72 -4.80 19.99
CA GLY A 216 7.18 -4.05 18.86
C GLY A 216 5.83 -4.59 18.41
N PHE A 217 5.67 -5.91 18.36
CA PHE A 217 4.40 -6.57 18.06
C PHE A 217 3.33 -6.24 19.11
N LEU A 218 3.64 -6.42 20.41
CA LEU A 218 2.72 -6.10 21.50
C LEU A 218 2.25 -4.64 21.41
N ALA A 219 3.20 -3.72 21.24
CA ALA A 219 2.89 -2.29 21.16
C ALA A 219 2.00 -1.93 19.96
N GLU A 220 2.28 -2.48 18.76
CA GLU A 220 1.49 -2.19 17.56
C GLU A 220 0.06 -2.75 17.65
N TRP A 221 -0.11 -3.91 18.27
CA TRP A 221 -1.41 -4.54 18.44
C TRP A 221 -2.15 -4.12 19.71
N GLY A 222 -1.50 -3.32 20.60
CA GLY A 222 -2.07 -2.90 21.87
C GLY A 222 -2.23 -4.06 22.87
N LEU A 223 -1.31 -5.02 22.81
CA LEU A 223 -1.31 -6.21 23.66
C LEU A 223 -0.38 -6.06 24.86
N THR A 224 -0.62 -6.86 25.88
CA THR A 224 0.28 -7.11 27.01
C THR A 224 0.82 -8.53 26.94
N GLU A 225 1.89 -8.84 27.66
CA GLU A 225 2.42 -10.21 27.76
C GLU A 225 1.34 -11.20 28.22
N GLU A 226 0.42 -10.76 29.05
CA GLU A 226 -0.65 -11.59 29.61
C GLU A 226 -1.71 -11.93 28.57
N ASN A 227 -2.25 -10.91 27.86
CA ASN A 227 -3.35 -11.11 26.91
C ASN A 227 -2.88 -11.59 25.52
N ALA A 228 -1.60 -11.48 25.22
CA ALA A 228 -1.05 -11.97 23.95
C ALA A 228 -1.21 -13.49 23.79
N LYS A 229 -1.35 -14.25 24.88
CA LYS A 229 -1.57 -15.71 24.83
C LYS A 229 -2.86 -16.09 24.11
N ASP A 230 -3.85 -15.21 24.16
CA ASP A 230 -5.16 -15.39 23.53
C ASP A 230 -5.28 -14.68 22.17
N PHE A 231 -4.15 -14.19 21.65
CA PHE A 231 -4.13 -13.46 20.38
C PHE A 231 -4.61 -14.32 19.22
N LYS A 232 -5.55 -13.77 18.42
CA LYS A 232 -6.21 -14.41 17.27
C LYS A 232 -6.06 -13.60 15.97
N GLY A 233 -4.96 -12.88 15.83
CA GLY A 233 -4.69 -12.08 14.62
C GLY A 233 -3.54 -12.64 13.76
N ASN A 234 -3.09 -13.84 14.04
CA ASN A 234 -2.07 -14.51 13.25
C ASN A 234 -2.62 -15.02 11.91
N PRO A 235 -1.79 -15.11 10.85
CA PRO A 235 -2.21 -15.77 9.63
C PRO A 235 -2.80 -17.18 9.83
N ILE A 236 -2.25 -17.95 10.74
CA ILE A 236 -2.74 -19.31 11.08
C ILE A 236 -4.18 -19.29 11.63
N ASP A 237 -4.60 -18.21 12.27
CA ASP A 237 -5.96 -18.07 12.82
C ASP A 237 -7.00 -17.84 11.71
N ASN A 238 -6.58 -17.48 10.50
CA ASN A 238 -7.44 -17.26 9.32
C ASN A 238 -7.68 -18.54 8.51
N LEU A 239 -7.11 -19.67 8.93
CA LEU A 239 -7.38 -20.95 8.28
C LEU A 239 -8.83 -21.36 8.58
N ALA A 240 -9.62 -21.54 7.53
CA ALA A 240 -10.94 -22.12 7.69
C ALA A 240 -10.82 -23.55 8.24
N PRO A 241 -11.74 -23.99 9.11
CA PRO A 241 -11.79 -25.37 9.55
C PRO A 241 -12.10 -26.34 8.42
#